data_4d7f21a6bbdd401df29dafdaea06b170
#
_entry.id   4d7f21a6bbdd401df29dafdaea06b170
#
_cell.length_a   1.000
_cell.length_b   1.000
_cell.length_c   1.000
_cell.angle_alpha   90.00
_cell.angle_beta   90.00
_cell.angle_gamma   90.00
#
_symmetry.space_group_name_H-M   'P 1'
#
loop_
_entity.id
_entity.type
_entity.pdbx_description
1 polymer ?
#
loop_
_entity_poly.entity_id
_entity_poly.type
_entity_poly.pdbx_seq_one_letter_code
_entity_poly.pdbx_strand_id
1 'polypeptide(L)'
;HTTDGVETHRDCAPKWSSRMLEGDNLLGSPSCTAYLNGTYLGMDDQIKLLIDTELYHRMRMKHGMPFILDDVLIANREHNNRVSAGGVDYDATISDSSRTWLVNKAEIEHIYKKHSDYFVTRKYPDET
;
A
#
# COMPACT_ATOMS: atom_id res chain seq x y z
N HIS A 1 10.24 7.16 -15.00
CA HIS A 1 8.80 7.11 -15.27
C HIS A 1 8.56 7.14 -16.77
N THR A 2 8.02 6.07 -17.33
CA THR A 2 7.84 5.91 -18.78
C THR A 2 6.37 5.67 -19.09
N THR A 3 5.80 6.45 -20.01
CA THR A 3 4.42 6.30 -20.47
C THR A 3 4.43 6.29 -22.00
N ASP A 4 3.92 5.22 -22.63
CA ASP A 4 3.81 5.05 -24.09
C ASP A 4 5.14 5.33 -24.84
N GLY A 5 6.25 4.89 -24.27
CA GLY A 5 7.58 5.13 -24.82
C GLY A 5 8.14 6.52 -24.57
N VAL A 6 7.39 7.39 -23.89
CA VAL A 6 7.87 8.69 -23.43
C VAL A 6 8.37 8.55 -22.00
N GLU A 7 9.64 8.85 -21.82
CA GLU A 7 10.28 8.77 -20.52
C GLU A 7 10.00 10.07 -19.74
N THR A 8 9.32 9.93 -18.60
CA THR A 8 9.13 11.01 -17.65
C THR A 8 9.67 10.57 -16.31
N HIS A 9 10.57 11.37 -15.74
CA HIS A 9 11.22 11.04 -14.47
C HIS A 9 10.61 11.79 -13.31
N ARG A 10 10.15 11.04 -12.32
CA ARG A 10 9.87 11.56 -10.99
C ARG A 10 10.41 10.57 -10.00
N ASP A 11 11.51 10.91 -9.37
CA ASP A 11 12.09 10.07 -8.33
C ASP A 11 11.34 10.28 -7.02
N CYS A 12 10.96 9.18 -6.39
CA CYS A 12 10.29 9.19 -5.09
C CYS A 12 11.15 8.41 -4.10
N ALA A 13 11.58 9.08 -3.04
CA ALA A 13 12.25 8.44 -1.94
C ALA A 13 11.21 7.78 -1.03
N PRO A 14 11.30 6.46 -0.78
CA PRO A 14 10.39 5.79 0.14
C PRO A 14 10.53 6.33 1.55
N LYS A 15 9.42 6.43 2.26
CA LYS A 15 9.42 6.79 3.68
C LYS A 15 8.20 6.18 4.37
N TRP A 16 8.26 6.06 5.68
CA TRP A 16 7.13 5.59 6.45
C TRP A 16 6.10 6.71 6.64
N SER A 17 4.82 6.37 6.49
CA SER A 17 3.72 7.27 6.81
C SER A 17 3.05 6.84 8.11
N SER A 18 2.76 7.79 8.99
CA SER A 18 1.96 7.53 10.20
C SER A 18 0.51 7.14 9.88
N ARG A 19 0.09 7.35 8.64
CA ARG A 19 -1.25 7.01 8.16
C ARG A 19 -1.24 5.82 7.19
N MET A 20 -0.27 4.92 7.34
CA MET A 20 -0.11 3.76 6.46
C MET A 20 -1.40 2.93 6.36
N LEU A 21 -2.04 2.61 7.48
CA LEU A 21 -3.29 1.85 7.49
C LEU A 21 -4.49 2.60 6.92
N GLU A 22 -4.37 3.89 6.73
CA GLU A 22 -5.41 4.73 6.11
C GLU A 22 -5.20 4.89 4.61
N GLY A 23 -4.21 4.19 4.05
CA GLY A 23 -3.91 4.17 2.63
C GLY A 23 -2.84 5.15 2.18
N ASP A 24 -2.19 5.86 3.10
CA ASP A 24 -1.10 6.77 2.77
C ASP A 24 0.21 5.99 2.58
N ASN A 25 0.34 5.36 1.42
CA ASN A 25 1.49 4.52 1.10
C ASN A 25 2.63 5.36 0.50
N LEU A 26 3.59 5.71 1.33
CA LEU A 26 4.81 6.40 0.92
C LEU A 26 6.02 5.46 0.76
N LEU A 27 5.87 4.16 1.03
CA LEU A 27 6.91 3.16 0.78
C LEU A 27 6.94 2.71 -0.69
N GLY A 28 5.79 2.66 -1.33
CA GLY A 28 5.65 2.23 -2.70
C GLY A 28 4.93 0.88 -2.85
N SER A 29 4.83 0.44 -4.09
CA SER A 29 4.16 -0.83 -4.42
C SER A 29 4.96 -2.04 -3.92
N PRO A 30 4.33 -3.22 -3.83
CA PRO A 30 5.03 -4.44 -3.41
C PRO A 30 6.26 -4.78 -4.25
N SER A 31 6.30 -4.38 -5.51
CA SER A 31 7.47 -4.59 -6.38
C SER A 31 8.70 -3.79 -5.94
N CYS A 32 8.52 -2.79 -5.09
CA CYS A 32 9.60 -1.99 -4.53
C CYS A 32 10.13 -2.53 -3.20
N THR A 33 9.63 -3.67 -2.74
CA THR A 33 9.96 -4.23 -1.43
C THR A 33 10.63 -5.59 -1.55
N ALA A 34 11.53 -5.88 -0.63
CA ALA A 34 12.17 -7.18 -0.48
C ALA A 34 12.11 -7.60 0.99
N TYR A 35 12.04 -8.90 1.23
CA TYR A 35 11.87 -9.45 2.56
C TYR A 35 12.98 -10.45 2.86
N LEU A 36 13.49 -10.41 4.07
CA LEU A 36 14.37 -11.46 4.55
C LEU A 36 13.62 -12.80 4.54
N ASN A 37 14.28 -13.85 4.08
CA ASN A 37 13.67 -15.16 3.99
C ASN A 37 13.07 -15.59 5.34
N GLY A 38 11.83 -16.05 5.32
CA GLY A 38 11.10 -16.48 6.50
C GLY A 38 10.38 -15.37 7.28
N THR A 39 10.52 -14.10 6.88
CA THR A 39 9.86 -12.98 7.59
C THR A 39 8.57 -12.51 6.94
N TYR A 40 8.31 -12.89 5.70
CA TYR A 40 7.13 -12.46 4.96
C TYR A 40 5.85 -13.01 5.60
N LEU A 41 4.90 -12.12 5.91
CA LEU A 41 3.69 -12.49 6.65
C LEU A 41 2.48 -12.82 5.77
N GLY A 42 2.63 -12.68 4.45
CA GLY A 42 1.53 -12.91 3.51
C GLY A 42 0.54 -11.76 3.45
N MET A 43 -0.22 -11.71 2.39
CA MET A 43 -1.24 -10.69 2.17
C MET A 43 -2.60 -11.17 2.68
N ASP A 44 -3.45 -10.23 3.10
CA ASP A 44 -4.82 -10.51 3.52
C ASP A 44 -5.71 -10.56 2.26
N ASP A 45 -6.33 -11.70 2.02
CA ASP A 45 -7.17 -11.94 0.84
C ASP A 45 -8.51 -11.19 0.87
N GLN A 46 -8.88 -10.61 2.00
CA GLN A 46 -10.08 -9.77 2.14
C GLN A 46 -9.84 -8.32 1.77
N ILE A 47 -8.60 -7.95 1.47
CA ILE A 47 -8.21 -6.59 1.11
C ILE A 47 -7.72 -6.57 -0.34
N LYS A 48 -8.17 -5.60 -1.12
CA LYS A 48 -7.78 -5.45 -2.53
C LYS A 48 -6.91 -4.22 -2.78
N LEU A 49 -7.36 -3.05 -2.33
CA LEU A 49 -6.68 -1.78 -2.62
C LEU A 49 -5.63 -1.42 -1.58
N LEU A 50 -5.88 -1.74 -0.32
CA LEU A 50 -4.98 -1.43 0.79
C LEU A 50 -4.14 -2.63 1.22
N ILE A 51 -4.01 -3.61 0.35
CA ILE A 51 -3.37 -4.89 0.64
C ILE A 51 -1.88 -4.75 0.99
N ASP A 52 -1.19 -3.85 0.31
CA ASP A 52 0.22 -3.57 0.54
C ASP A 52 0.43 -2.78 1.84
N THR A 53 -0.35 -1.74 2.06
CA THR A 53 -0.23 -0.91 3.27
C THR A 53 -0.54 -1.68 4.54
N GLU A 54 -1.52 -2.57 4.48
CA GLU A 54 -1.86 -3.45 5.60
C GLU A 54 -0.74 -4.46 5.88
N LEU A 55 -0.15 -5.04 4.84
CA LEU A 55 1.01 -5.91 4.98
C LEU A 55 2.20 -5.17 5.60
N TYR A 56 2.51 -3.97 5.11
CA TYR A 56 3.62 -3.17 5.66
C TYR A 56 3.41 -2.84 7.13
N HIS A 57 2.18 -2.54 7.51
CA HIS A 57 1.83 -2.33 8.91
C HIS A 57 2.13 -3.58 9.76
N ARG A 58 1.69 -4.76 9.35
CA ARG A 58 1.95 -6.01 10.07
C ARG A 58 3.43 -6.36 10.13
N MET A 59 4.15 -6.11 9.03
CA MET A 59 5.60 -6.31 8.99
C MET A 59 6.29 -5.41 10.03
N ARG A 60 5.90 -4.15 10.10
CA ARG A 60 6.46 -3.22 11.11
C ARG A 60 6.10 -3.61 12.54
N MET A 61 4.86 -4.02 12.77
CA MET A 61 4.43 -4.49 14.09
C MET A 61 5.29 -5.63 14.60
N LYS A 62 5.69 -6.53 13.71
CA LYS A 62 6.43 -7.73 14.08
C LYS A 62 7.95 -7.55 13.99
N HIS A 63 8.44 -6.84 13.00
CA HIS A 63 9.88 -6.80 12.66
C HIS A 63 10.52 -5.42 12.81
N GLY A 64 9.74 -4.37 13.09
CA GLY A 64 10.25 -3.00 13.21
C GLY A 64 10.32 -2.25 11.88
N MET A 65 10.96 -1.08 11.91
CA MET A 65 11.06 -0.20 10.73
C MET A 65 11.76 -0.87 9.57
N PRO A 66 11.24 -0.69 8.34
CA PRO A 66 11.94 -1.18 7.15
C PRO A 66 13.23 -0.42 6.92
N PHE A 67 14.21 -1.10 6.35
CA PHE A 67 15.42 -0.48 5.84
C PHE A 67 15.14 0.12 4.46
N ILE A 68 15.49 1.39 4.26
CA ILE A 68 15.28 2.10 3.00
C ILE A 68 16.60 2.15 2.23
N LEU A 69 16.56 1.67 0.98
CA LEU A 69 17.70 1.81 0.07
C LEU A 69 17.61 3.16 -0.65
N ASP A 70 18.74 3.85 -0.76
CA ASP A 70 18.80 5.15 -1.43
C ASP A 70 18.89 5.05 -2.95
N ASP A 71 19.17 3.85 -3.47
CA ASP A 71 19.33 3.63 -4.90
C ASP A 71 17.98 3.59 -5.62
N VAL A 72 17.93 4.14 -6.83
CA VAL A 72 16.77 4.04 -7.72
C VAL A 72 16.85 2.70 -8.45
N LEU A 73 16.09 1.72 -8.00
CA LEU A 73 16.17 0.33 -8.47
C LEU A 73 14.94 -0.11 -9.28
N ILE A 74 13.79 0.55 -9.10
CA ILE A 74 12.53 0.14 -9.69
C ILE A 74 11.91 1.30 -10.46
N ALA A 75 11.50 1.01 -11.70
CA ALA A 75 10.74 1.94 -12.52
C ALA A 75 9.28 1.45 -12.60
N ASN A 76 8.36 2.28 -12.17
CA ASN A 76 6.92 2.03 -12.28
C ASN A 76 6.39 2.57 -13.58
N ARG A 77 5.72 1.71 -14.35
CA ARG A 77 5.02 2.11 -15.56
C ARG A 77 3.57 2.43 -15.24
N GLU A 78 3.15 3.62 -15.58
CA GLU A 78 1.75 4.02 -15.45
C GLU A 78 0.99 3.76 -16.74
N HIS A 79 -0.18 3.17 -16.63
CA HIS A 79 -1.08 2.92 -17.76
C HIS A 79 -2.53 2.85 -17.24
N ASN A 80 -3.48 2.99 -18.16
CA ASN A 80 -4.90 3.08 -17.80
C ASN A 80 -5.50 1.77 -17.27
N ASN A 81 -4.86 0.63 -17.53
CA ASN A 81 -5.35 -0.69 -17.13
C ASN A 81 -4.82 -1.16 -15.76
N ARG A 82 -4.15 -0.30 -15.01
CA ARG A 82 -3.69 -0.65 -13.66
C ARG A 82 -4.87 -0.71 -12.68
N VAL A 83 -4.77 -1.54 -11.66
CA VAL A 83 -5.83 -1.75 -10.66
C VAL A 83 -6.26 -0.44 -9.98
N SER A 84 -5.32 0.40 -9.61
CA SER A 84 -5.59 1.68 -8.94
C SER A 84 -6.20 2.75 -9.86
N ALA A 85 -6.22 2.51 -11.18
CA ALA A 85 -6.79 3.45 -12.15
C ALA A 85 -8.24 3.10 -12.55
N GLY A 86 -8.94 2.29 -11.76
CA GLY A 86 -10.30 1.87 -12.04
C GLY A 86 -10.50 0.36 -12.00
N GLY A 87 -9.46 -0.33 -11.91
CA GLY A 87 -9.21 -1.66 -11.47
C GLY A 87 -10.06 -2.81 -11.94
N VAL A 88 -9.71 -3.94 -11.38
CA VAL A 88 -10.39 -5.22 -11.49
C VAL A 88 -11.83 -5.09 -10.96
N ASP A 89 -12.80 -5.74 -11.59
CA ASP A 89 -14.23 -5.69 -11.25
C ASP A 89 -14.88 -4.32 -11.50
N TYR A 90 -14.26 -3.51 -12.34
CA TYR A 90 -14.77 -2.20 -12.68
C TYR A 90 -16.04 -2.29 -13.52
N ASP A 91 -17.11 -1.70 -13.04
CA ASP A 91 -18.35 -1.50 -13.79
C ASP A 91 -18.38 -0.07 -14.33
N ALA A 92 -18.26 0.08 -15.64
CA ALA A 92 -18.23 1.40 -16.30
C ALA A 92 -19.53 2.19 -16.18
N THR A 93 -20.61 1.57 -15.70
CA THR A 93 -21.89 2.25 -15.46
C THR A 93 -21.92 3.04 -14.15
N ILE A 94 -20.96 2.77 -13.27
CA ILE A 94 -20.85 3.43 -11.97
C ILE A 94 -19.71 4.44 -12.02
N SER A 95 -19.89 5.64 -11.51
CA SER A 95 -18.83 6.64 -11.48
C SER A 95 -17.65 6.15 -10.63
N ASP A 96 -16.45 6.41 -11.11
CA ASP A 96 -15.20 5.97 -10.48
C ASP A 96 -15.11 6.31 -9.00
N SER A 97 -15.41 7.55 -8.65
CA SER A 97 -15.31 8.04 -7.29
C SER A 97 -16.25 7.31 -6.33
N SER A 98 -17.49 7.05 -6.77
CA SER A 98 -18.47 6.34 -5.94
C SER A 98 -18.07 4.89 -5.70
N ARG A 99 -17.60 4.20 -6.75
CA ARG A 99 -17.19 2.79 -6.66
C ARG A 99 -15.96 2.61 -5.80
N THR A 100 -14.93 3.42 -6.03
CA THR A 100 -13.69 3.36 -5.26
C THR A 100 -13.96 3.62 -3.78
N TRP A 101 -14.84 4.57 -3.48
CA TRP A 101 -15.22 4.86 -2.10
C TRP A 101 -15.92 3.67 -1.43
N LEU A 102 -16.84 3.02 -2.12
CA LEU A 102 -17.56 1.86 -1.58
C LEU A 102 -16.63 0.69 -1.27
N VAL A 103 -15.72 0.39 -2.18
CA VAL A 103 -14.72 -0.67 -1.98
C VAL A 103 -13.80 -0.32 -0.82
N ASN A 104 -13.30 0.91 -0.79
CA ASN A 104 -12.43 1.37 0.29
C ASN A 104 -13.13 1.36 1.65
N LYS A 105 -14.42 1.69 1.70
CA LYS A 105 -15.17 1.67 2.96
C LYS A 105 -15.17 0.29 3.60
N ALA A 106 -15.48 -0.75 2.82
CA ALA A 106 -15.50 -2.12 3.32
C ALA A 106 -14.09 -2.57 3.78
N GLU A 107 -13.05 -2.24 3.04
CA GLU A 107 -11.68 -2.54 3.41
C GLU A 107 -11.25 -1.78 4.66
N ILE A 108 -11.59 -0.51 4.77
CA ILE A 108 -11.29 0.32 5.93
C ILE A 108 -11.97 -0.26 7.19
N GLU A 109 -13.24 -0.64 7.10
CA GLU A 109 -13.94 -1.27 8.22
C GLU A 109 -13.26 -2.58 8.64
N HIS A 110 -12.86 -3.40 7.68
CA HIS A 110 -12.11 -4.64 7.96
C HIS A 110 -10.78 -4.34 8.65
N ILE A 111 -10.03 -3.36 8.17
CA ILE A 111 -8.74 -2.94 8.74
C ILE A 111 -8.92 -2.41 10.17
N TYR A 112 -9.90 -1.55 10.40
CA TYR A 112 -10.19 -1.03 11.74
C TYR A 112 -10.54 -2.15 12.73
N LYS A 113 -11.33 -3.11 12.29
CA LYS A 113 -11.69 -4.26 13.13
C LYS A 113 -10.49 -5.16 13.41
N LYS A 114 -9.68 -5.44 12.40
CA LYS A 114 -8.50 -6.30 12.50
C LYS A 114 -7.39 -5.69 13.37
N HIS A 115 -7.21 -4.38 13.27
CA HIS A 115 -6.12 -3.63 13.93
C HIS A 115 -6.63 -2.66 15.00
N SER A 116 -7.73 -3.00 15.67
CA SER A 116 -8.37 -2.12 16.66
C SER A 116 -7.42 -1.67 17.76
N ASP A 117 -6.52 -2.54 18.22
CA ASP A 117 -5.56 -2.21 19.29
C ASP A 117 -4.59 -1.10 18.84
N TYR A 118 -4.12 -1.17 17.60
CA TYR A 118 -3.25 -0.13 17.06
C TYR A 118 -3.96 1.24 17.02
N PHE A 119 -5.24 1.27 16.60
CA PHE A 119 -5.97 2.52 16.50
C PHE A 119 -6.24 3.19 17.85
N VAL A 120 -6.17 2.43 18.94
CA VAL A 120 -6.25 3.00 20.30
C VAL A 120 -4.98 3.77 20.66
N THR A 121 -3.82 3.18 20.46
CA THR A 121 -2.53 3.76 20.85
C THR A 121 -1.86 4.57 19.75
N ARG A 122 -2.05 4.20 18.53
CA ARG A 122 -1.38 4.69 17.31
C ARG A 122 0.14 4.63 17.40
N LYS A 123 0.65 3.63 18.11
CA LYS A 123 2.08 3.42 18.32
C LYS A 123 2.51 2.04 17.86
N TYR A 124 3.70 1.99 17.29
CA TYR A 124 4.37 0.74 16.97
C TYR A 124 5.28 0.31 18.13
N PRO A 125 5.58 -1.02 18.27
CA PRO A 125 6.44 -1.50 19.36
C PRO A 125 7.85 -0.92 19.35
N ASP A 126 8.34 -0.47 18.19
CA ASP A 126 9.66 0.16 18.03
C ASP A 126 9.67 1.65 18.37
N GLU A 127 8.52 2.22 18.70
CA GLU A 127 8.38 3.60 19.16
C GLU A 127 8.40 3.67 20.68
N THR A 128 9.18 4.58 21.22
CA THR A 128 9.27 4.83 22.65
C THR A 128 8.52 6.07 23.08
#